data_f5320de0fb0869ad01cae4860eb401a9
#
_entry.id   f5320de0fb0869ad01cae4860eb401a9
#
_cell.length_a   1.000
_cell.length_b   1.000
_cell.length_c   1.000
_cell.angle_alpha   90.00
_cell.angle_beta   90.00
_cell.angle_gamma   90.00
#
_symmetry.space_group_name_H-M   'P 1'
#
loop_
_entity.id
_entity.type
_entity.pdbx_description
1 polymer ?
#
loop_
_entity_poly.entity_id
_entity_poly.type
_entity_poly.pdbx_seq_one_letter_code
_entity_poly.pdbx_strand_id
1 'polypeptide(L)'
;MTSEDNAPKLREVVVTSDLANQGALIGHVDTSQFSIGGPDGVGHVSPGPNPYDLLSASLAACTAMTVRFHARRHKLPLENVEVSVGFYRGVNGERDSFLRTLVLDGELDAQQRAFLLAAADLCPVGEILGISADIHTRADAATSSPSASAQARYEDDLGELQIPYIDAD
;
A
#
# COMPACT_ATOMS: atom_id res chain seq x y z
N MET A 1 32.24 -9.86 23.89
CA MET A 1 31.11 -9.98 22.95
C MET A 1 30.45 -8.63 22.90
N THR A 2 30.77 -7.89 21.90
CA THR A 2 30.49 -6.46 21.74
C THR A 2 29.06 -6.24 21.24
N SER A 3 28.36 -5.32 21.90
CA SER A 3 26.94 -4.95 21.69
C SER A 3 26.69 -4.07 20.46
N GLU A 4 27.39 -4.28 19.36
CA GLU A 4 27.29 -3.45 18.14
C GLU A 4 26.27 -3.95 17.09
N ASP A 5 25.56 -5.06 17.36
CA ASP A 5 24.74 -5.72 16.34
C ASP A 5 23.22 -5.44 16.44
N ASN A 6 22.80 -4.43 17.20
CA ASN A 6 21.37 -4.13 17.43
C ASN A 6 20.94 -2.73 16.93
N ALA A 7 21.70 -2.09 16.08
CA ALA A 7 21.21 -0.89 15.39
C ALA A 7 20.17 -1.30 14.35
N PRO A 8 19.01 -0.58 14.25
CA PRO A 8 18.01 -0.89 13.25
C PRO A 8 18.66 -0.79 11.87
N LYS A 9 18.67 -1.93 11.14
CA LYS A 9 19.24 -1.98 9.80
C LYS A 9 18.33 -1.19 8.86
N LEU A 10 18.86 -0.07 8.36
CA LEU A 10 18.18 0.72 7.35
C LEU A 10 17.91 -0.16 6.12
N ARG A 11 16.63 -0.26 5.72
CA ARG A 11 16.25 -0.87 4.44
C ARG A 11 16.00 0.27 3.45
N GLU A 12 16.78 0.31 2.42
CA GLU A 12 16.69 1.30 1.37
C GLU A 12 15.96 0.72 0.16
N VAL A 13 15.09 1.51 -0.43
CA VAL A 13 14.48 1.26 -1.74
C VAL A 13 15.05 2.30 -2.69
N VAL A 14 15.67 1.85 -3.76
CA VAL A 14 16.22 2.73 -4.80
C VAL A 14 15.36 2.64 -6.04
N VAL A 15 14.92 3.76 -6.58
CA VAL A 15 14.19 3.82 -7.85
C VAL A 15 15.08 4.42 -8.90
N THR A 16 15.26 3.72 -10.01
CA THR A 16 16.02 4.18 -11.16
C THR A 16 15.10 4.40 -12.36
N SER A 17 15.38 5.43 -13.13
CA SER A 17 14.74 5.70 -14.42
C SER A 17 15.65 5.24 -15.55
N ASP A 18 15.18 4.37 -16.42
CA ASP A 18 15.89 3.94 -17.62
C ASP A 18 15.48 4.81 -18.82
N LEU A 19 16.19 5.91 -19.02
CA LEU A 19 15.92 6.83 -20.13
C LEU A 19 16.15 6.17 -21.51
N ALA A 20 16.99 5.14 -21.61
CA ALA A 20 17.21 4.40 -22.86
C ALA A 20 16.00 3.50 -23.16
N ASN A 21 15.24 3.11 -22.13
CA ASN A 21 14.03 2.27 -22.24
C ASN A 21 12.77 3.10 -21.94
N GLN A 22 12.66 4.27 -22.58
CA GLN A 22 11.50 5.13 -22.54
C GLN A 22 11.09 5.62 -21.12
N GLY A 23 12.06 5.68 -20.20
CA GLY A 23 11.81 6.22 -18.88
C GLY A 23 11.13 5.26 -17.92
N ALA A 24 11.17 3.96 -18.19
CA ALA A 24 10.66 2.93 -17.27
C ALA A 24 11.27 3.12 -15.86
N LEU A 25 10.43 3.07 -14.83
CA LEU A 25 10.88 3.12 -13.45
C LEU A 25 11.03 1.72 -12.88
N ILE A 26 12.19 1.45 -12.29
CA ILE A 26 12.51 0.17 -11.65
C ILE A 26 12.85 0.40 -10.19
N GLY A 27 12.08 -0.19 -9.30
CA GLY A 27 12.37 -0.24 -7.87
C GLY A 27 13.30 -1.41 -7.54
N HIS A 28 14.27 -1.15 -6.68
CA HIS A 28 15.26 -2.12 -6.20
C HIS A 28 15.20 -2.21 -4.69
N VAL A 29 15.06 -3.41 -4.15
CA VAL A 29 15.12 -3.72 -2.71
C VAL A 29 16.00 -4.96 -2.52
N ASP A 30 17.13 -4.82 -1.87
CA ASP A 30 18.14 -5.90 -1.78
C ASP A 30 18.43 -6.51 -3.16
N THR A 31 18.11 -7.78 -3.35
CA THR A 31 18.28 -8.54 -4.61
C THR A 31 17.01 -8.56 -5.47
N SER A 32 15.93 -7.94 -5.00
CA SER A 32 14.63 -7.95 -5.69
C SER A 32 14.45 -6.69 -6.53
N GLN A 33 13.75 -6.84 -7.63
CA GLN A 33 13.35 -5.75 -8.52
C GLN A 33 11.86 -5.82 -8.80
N PHE A 34 11.24 -4.65 -9.02
CA PHE A 34 9.84 -4.55 -9.45
C PHE A 34 9.66 -3.33 -10.37
N SER A 35 8.81 -3.49 -11.37
CA SER A 35 8.43 -2.38 -12.26
C SER A 35 7.44 -1.47 -11.56
N ILE A 36 7.57 -0.16 -11.80
CA ILE A 36 6.64 0.86 -11.34
C ILE A 36 6.00 1.47 -12.57
N GLY A 37 4.67 1.43 -12.64
CA GLY A 37 3.90 2.05 -13.70
C GLY A 37 3.85 3.56 -13.52
N GLY A 38 3.75 4.27 -14.64
CA GLY A 38 3.48 5.70 -14.69
C GLY A 38 2.15 5.98 -15.36
N PRO A 39 1.64 7.22 -15.28
CA PRO A 39 0.43 7.60 -15.98
C PRO A 39 0.61 7.53 -17.50
N ASP A 40 -0.45 7.11 -18.19
CA ASP A 40 -0.52 7.14 -19.65
C ASP A 40 -0.33 8.58 -20.14
N GLY A 41 0.63 8.81 -21.03
CA GLY A 41 0.88 10.12 -21.63
C GLY A 41 2.15 10.84 -21.17
N VAL A 42 2.81 10.40 -20.11
CA VAL A 42 4.13 10.91 -19.70
C VAL A 42 5.20 9.90 -20.09
N GLY A 43 5.47 9.78 -21.40
CA GLY A 43 6.40 8.79 -21.93
C GLY A 43 5.89 7.35 -21.76
N HIS A 44 6.32 6.43 -22.59
CA HIS A 44 5.80 5.07 -22.64
C HIS A 44 5.69 4.40 -21.27
N VAL A 45 4.48 3.95 -20.95
CA VAL A 45 4.12 3.31 -19.68
C VAL A 45 4.84 1.98 -19.52
N SER A 46 5.67 1.87 -18.51
CA SER A 46 6.09 0.56 -18.02
C SER A 46 4.89 -0.10 -17.34
N PRO A 47 4.51 -1.34 -17.72
CA PRO A 47 3.45 -2.04 -17.02
C PRO A 47 3.85 -2.28 -15.58
N GLY A 48 3.05 -1.84 -14.64
CA GLY A 48 3.31 -2.02 -13.21
C GLY A 48 2.35 -1.19 -12.34
N PRO A 49 2.35 -1.42 -11.03
CA PRO A 49 1.57 -0.62 -10.10
C PRO A 49 2.10 0.82 -10.06
N ASN A 50 1.21 1.79 -10.01
CA ASN A 50 1.58 3.18 -9.78
C ASN A 50 1.98 3.43 -8.30
N PRO A 51 2.54 4.60 -7.93
CA PRO A 51 2.93 4.88 -6.55
C PRO A 51 1.80 4.75 -5.51
N TYR A 52 0.56 5.12 -5.83
CA TYR A 52 -0.57 4.94 -4.90
C TYR A 52 -0.98 3.47 -4.76
N ASP A 53 -0.85 2.68 -5.83
CA ASP A 53 -1.05 1.23 -5.77
C ASP A 53 0.00 0.58 -4.84
N LEU A 54 1.24 1.06 -4.86
CA LEU A 54 2.31 0.60 -3.97
C LEU A 54 2.01 0.94 -2.50
N LEU A 55 1.48 2.13 -2.20
CA LEU A 55 1.02 2.49 -0.85
C LEU A 55 -0.13 1.58 -0.41
N SER A 56 -1.13 1.39 -1.27
CA SER A 56 -2.27 0.51 -1.02
C SER A 56 -1.83 -0.95 -0.82
N ALA A 57 -0.93 -1.44 -1.66
CA ALA A 57 -0.37 -2.78 -1.54
C ALA A 57 0.45 -2.97 -0.24
N SER A 58 1.22 -1.95 0.16
CA SER A 58 1.95 -1.96 1.42
C SER A 58 1.01 -2.05 2.63
N LEU A 59 -0.07 -1.26 2.64
CA LEU A 59 -1.09 -1.31 3.68
C LEU A 59 -1.80 -2.67 3.71
N ALA A 60 -2.20 -3.20 2.55
CA ALA A 60 -2.87 -4.49 2.44
C ALA A 60 -1.97 -5.63 2.95
N ALA A 61 -0.73 -5.70 2.48
CA ALA A 61 0.22 -6.74 2.88
C ALA A 61 0.52 -6.70 4.38
N CYS A 62 0.79 -5.52 4.94
CA CYS A 62 1.05 -5.35 6.36
C CYS A 62 -0.16 -5.76 7.21
N THR A 63 -1.38 -5.37 6.79
CA THR A 63 -2.62 -5.77 7.46
C THR A 63 -2.79 -7.30 7.45
N ALA A 64 -2.63 -7.94 6.29
CA ALA A 64 -2.73 -9.41 6.19
C ALA A 64 -1.71 -10.13 7.08
N MET A 65 -0.47 -9.64 7.13
CA MET A 65 0.59 -10.19 7.99
C MET A 65 0.22 -10.03 9.47
N THR A 66 -0.31 -8.88 9.87
CA THR A 66 -0.71 -8.60 11.27
C THR A 66 -1.86 -9.51 11.68
N VAL A 67 -2.92 -9.62 10.86
CA VAL A 67 -4.06 -10.51 11.13
C VAL A 67 -3.61 -11.97 11.26
N ARG A 68 -2.79 -12.46 10.33
CA ARG A 68 -2.23 -13.82 10.37
C ARG A 68 -1.35 -14.07 11.60
N PHE A 69 -0.58 -13.08 12.01
CA PHE A 69 0.25 -13.17 13.23
C PHE A 69 -0.65 -13.37 14.46
N HIS A 70 -1.69 -12.56 14.62
CA HIS A 70 -2.62 -12.66 15.75
C HIS A 70 -3.44 -13.95 15.70
N ALA A 71 -3.90 -14.38 14.53
CA ALA A 71 -4.59 -15.66 14.38
C ALA A 71 -3.73 -16.84 14.85
N ARG A 72 -2.46 -16.90 14.42
CA ARG A 72 -1.52 -17.94 14.85
C ARG A 72 -1.23 -17.88 16.34
N ARG A 73 -0.99 -16.68 16.89
CA ARG A 73 -0.69 -16.48 18.30
C ARG A 73 -1.84 -16.97 19.20
N HIS A 74 -3.07 -16.78 18.79
CA HIS A 74 -4.28 -17.17 19.52
C HIS A 74 -4.85 -18.52 19.05
N LYS A 75 -4.16 -19.22 18.14
CA LYS A 75 -4.55 -20.53 17.61
C LYS A 75 -5.97 -20.53 17.02
N LEU A 76 -6.34 -19.43 16.37
CA LEU A 76 -7.63 -19.29 15.70
C LEU A 76 -7.64 -20.07 14.38
N PRO A 77 -8.78 -20.67 13.98
CA PRO A 77 -8.88 -21.48 12.77
C PRO A 77 -9.07 -20.57 11.51
N LEU A 78 -8.15 -19.63 11.31
CA LEU A 78 -8.06 -18.80 10.13
C LEU A 78 -7.34 -19.59 9.03
N GLU A 79 -8.01 -19.85 7.92
CA GLU A 79 -7.47 -20.56 6.75
C GLU A 79 -6.85 -19.60 5.76
N ASN A 80 -7.57 -18.51 5.43
CA ASN A 80 -7.11 -17.48 4.51
C ASN A 80 -7.53 -16.08 4.97
N VAL A 81 -6.78 -15.07 4.53
CA VAL A 81 -7.12 -13.67 4.67
C VAL A 81 -6.85 -12.95 3.34
N GLU A 82 -7.88 -12.33 2.81
CA GLU A 82 -7.78 -11.42 1.68
C GLU A 82 -7.97 -9.99 2.18
N VAL A 83 -7.11 -9.08 1.74
CA VAL A 83 -7.18 -7.66 2.06
C VAL A 83 -7.13 -6.86 0.78
N SER A 84 -8.17 -6.11 0.51
CA SER A 84 -8.20 -5.11 -0.56
C SER A 84 -8.14 -3.71 0.03
N VAL A 85 -7.43 -2.81 -0.66
CA VAL A 85 -7.28 -1.42 -0.25
C VAL A 85 -7.53 -0.51 -1.44
N GLY A 86 -8.49 0.40 -1.32
CA GLY A 86 -8.72 1.50 -2.25
C GLY A 86 -8.20 2.81 -1.67
N PHE A 87 -7.51 3.61 -2.49
CA PHE A 87 -7.07 4.95 -2.14
C PHE A 87 -8.05 6.00 -2.69
N TYR A 88 -8.35 7.02 -1.90
CA TYR A 88 -9.19 8.15 -2.26
C TYR A 88 -8.46 9.45 -1.90
N ARG A 89 -8.20 10.27 -2.92
CA ARG A 89 -7.65 11.61 -2.73
C ARG A 89 -8.71 12.53 -2.12
N GLY A 90 -8.36 13.23 -1.06
CA GLY A 90 -9.20 14.28 -0.49
C GLY A 90 -9.28 15.49 -1.42
N VAL A 91 -10.45 16.09 -1.52
CA VAL A 91 -10.70 17.29 -2.32
C VAL A 91 -11.16 18.42 -1.41
N ASN A 92 -10.90 19.68 -1.80
CA ASN A 92 -11.34 20.87 -1.04
C ASN A 92 -10.85 20.91 0.42
N GLY A 93 -9.66 20.38 0.71
CA GLY A 93 -9.07 20.36 2.06
C GLY A 93 -9.46 19.16 2.93
N GLU A 94 -10.20 18.21 2.38
CA GLU A 94 -10.40 16.91 3.00
C GLU A 94 -9.10 16.11 3.02
N ARG A 95 -8.97 15.19 3.98
CA ARG A 95 -7.83 14.30 4.07
C ARG A 95 -7.93 13.16 3.06
N ASP A 96 -6.78 12.72 2.58
CA ASP A 96 -6.68 11.47 1.83
C ASP A 96 -7.21 10.30 2.66
N SER A 97 -7.81 9.30 2.03
CA SER A 97 -8.36 8.17 2.74
C SER A 97 -8.08 6.84 2.05
N PHE A 98 -7.92 5.80 2.86
CA PHE A 98 -7.82 4.41 2.41
C PHE A 98 -9.03 3.63 2.90
N LEU A 99 -9.76 3.01 1.99
CA LEU A 99 -10.78 2.02 2.32
C LEU A 99 -10.18 0.63 2.30
N ARG A 100 -10.07 0.01 3.47
CA ARG A 100 -9.55 -1.33 3.65
C ARG A 100 -10.69 -2.31 3.90
N THR A 101 -10.77 -3.35 3.08
CA THR A 101 -11.77 -4.41 3.19
C THR A 101 -11.08 -5.75 3.45
N LEU A 102 -11.57 -6.50 4.43
CA LEU A 102 -11.03 -7.80 4.80
C LEU A 102 -12.07 -8.91 4.57
N VAL A 103 -11.60 -10.00 3.96
CA VAL A 103 -12.31 -11.28 3.91
C VAL A 103 -11.51 -12.28 4.74
N LEU A 104 -12.16 -12.91 5.72
CA LEU A 104 -11.55 -13.88 6.62
C LEU A 104 -12.21 -15.25 6.38
N ASP A 105 -11.46 -16.20 5.84
CA ASP A 105 -11.91 -17.56 5.61
C ASP A 105 -11.46 -18.46 6.75
N GLY A 106 -12.31 -19.42 7.11
CA GLY A 106 -12.10 -20.38 8.18
C GLY A 106 -13.31 -20.50 9.11
N GLU A 107 -13.31 -21.50 9.97
CA GLU A 107 -14.36 -21.77 10.95
C GLU A 107 -14.28 -20.83 12.16
N LEU A 108 -14.38 -19.53 11.90
CA LEU A 108 -14.29 -18.46 12.89
C LEU A 108 -15.68 -18.11 13.42
N ASP A 109 -15.84 -18.06 14.73
CA ASP A 109 -17.03 -17.49 15.37
C ASP A 109 -17.04 -15.96 15.31
N ALA A 110 -18.15 -15.34 15.71
CA ALA A 110 -18.32 -13.88 15.65
C ALA A 110 -17.31 -13.13 16.51
N GLN A 111 -16.92 -13.66 17.67
CA GLN A 111 -15.96 -13.05 18.58
C GLN A 111 -14.55 -13.11 17.98
N GLN A 112 -14.16 -14.26 17.41
CA GLN A 112 -12.89 -14.45 16.73
C GLN A 112 -12.75 -13.53 15.52
N ARG A 113 -13.81 -13.39 14.72
CA ARG A 113 -13.84 -12.44 13.58
C ARG A 113 -13.66 -11.00 14.06
N ALA A 114 -14.41 -10.58 15.08
CA ALA A 114 -14.29 -9.23 15.64
C ALA A 114 -12.88 -8.97 16.20
N PHE A 115 -12.27 -9.95 16.87
CA PHE A 115 -10.89 -9.86 17.35
C PHE A 115 -9.90 -9.68 16.20
N LEU A 116 -10.01 -10.46 15.11
CA LEU A 116 -9.10 -10.34 13.96
C LEU A 116 -9.29 -9.04 13.18
N LEU A 117 -10.52 -8.51 13.11
CA LEU A 117 -10.77 -7.19 12.54
C LEU A 117 -10.13 -6.08 13.37
N ALA A 118 -10.23 -6.16 14.71
CA ALA A 118 -9.55 -5.21 15.59
C ALA A 118 -8.02 -5.34 15.49
N ALA A 119 -7.49 -6.55 15.29
CA ALA A 119 -6.07 -6.76 15.06
C ALA A 119 -5.57 -6.11 13.77
N ALA A 120 -6.42 -5.94 12.76
CA ALA A 120 -6.05 -5.25 11.53
C ALA A 120 -5.65 -3.78 11.76
N ASP A 121 -6.21 -3.14 12.80
CA ASP A 121 -5.87 -1.74 13.15
C ASP A 121 -4.51 -1.60 13.84
N LEU A 122 -3.92 -2.71 14.28
CA LEU A 122 -2.56 -2.75 14.84
C LEU A 122 -1.47 -2.85 13.75
N CYS A 123 -1.83 -2.68 12.48
CA CYS A 123 -0.90 -2.72 11.36
C CYS A 123 0.05 -1.51 11.40
N PRO A 124 1.39 -1.70 11.51
CA PRO A 124 2.34 -0.59 11.61
C PRO A 124 2.31 0.38 10.41
N VAL A 125 2.08 -0.12 9.19
CA VAL A 125 1.92 0.74 8.01
C VAL A 125 0.64 1.57 8.12
N GLY A 126 -0.44 0.98 8.65
CA GLY A 126 -1.68 1.70 8.93
C GLY A 126 -1.48 2.83 9.94
N GLU A 127 -0.70 2.61 10.98
CA GLU A 127 -0.36 3.63 11.99
C GLU A 127 0.39 4.81 11.34
N ILE A 128 1.38 4.53 10.49
CA ILE A 128 2.14 5.58 9.80
C ILE A 128 1.25 6.38 8.84
N LEU A 129 0.46 5.70 8.01
CA LEU A 129 -0.41 6.34 7.04
C LEU A 129 -1.55 7.13 7.71
N GLY A 130 -2.09 6.64 8.84
CA GLY A 130 -3.17 7.28 9.59
C GLY A 130 -2.82 8.65 10.17
N ILE A 131 -1.54 9.04 10.21
CA ILE A 131 -1.13 10.39 10.60
C ILE A 131 -1.51 11.41 9.50
N SER A 132 -1.47 11.01 8.23
CA SER A 132 -1.68 11.88 7.07
C SER A 132 -2.94 11.54 6.26
N ALA A 133 -3.55 10.38 6.47
CA ALA A 133 -4.73 9.91 5.76
C ALA A 133 -5.71 9.20 6.70
N ASP A 134 -6.98 9.16 6.34
CA ASP A 134 -7.99 8.39 7.09
C ASP A 134 -8.04 6.94 6.56
N ILE A 135 -8.04 5.97 7.49
CA ILE A 135 -8.12 4.55 7.16
C ILE A 135 -9.47 4.01 7.66
N HIS A 136 -10.33 3.63 6.72
CA HIS A 136 -11.61 3.01 7.01
C HIS A 136 -11.53 1.50 6.78
N THR A 137 -11.95 0.72 7.77
CA THR A 137 -11.94 -0.75 7.72
C THR A 137 -13.36 -1.30 7.71
N ARG A 138 -13.64 -2.21 6.81
CA ARG A 138 -14.87 -3.01 6.82
C ARG A 138 -14.57 -4.49 6.60
N ALA A 139 -15.45 -5.35 7.10
CA ALA A 139 -15.48 -6.76 6.73
C ALA A 139 -16.41 -6.94 5.53
N ASP A 140 -16.03 -7.80 4.60
CA ASP A 140 -16.88 -8.19 3.48
C ASP A 140 -16.83 -9.72 3.29
N ALA A 141 -17.89 -10.26 2.71
CA ALA A 141 -17.99 -11.66 2.32
C ALA A 141 -17.73 -11.90 0.84
N ALA A 142 -17.54 -10.84 0.05
CA ALA A 142 -17.35 -10.91 -1.40
C ALA A 142 -15.98 -10.36 -1.81
N THR A 143 -15.31 -11.08 -2.70
CA THR A 143 -14.11 -10.61 -3.39
C THR A 143 -14.44 -9.36 -4.20
N SER A 144 -13.85 -8.21 -3.85
CA SER A 144 -13.95 -7.00 -4.64
C SER A 144 -12.83 -6.97 -5.68
N SER A 145 -13.18 -6.84 -6.94
CA SER A 145 -12.19 -6.57 -7.99
C SER A 145 -11.53 -5.21 -7.77
N PRO A 146 -10.20 -5.06 -7.98
CA PRO A 146 -9.52 -3.78 -7.86
C PRO A 146 -10.15 -2.76 -8.80
N SER A 147 -10.41 -1.55 -8.30
CA SER A 147 -11.05 -0.50 -9.10
C SER A 147 -10.01 0.23 -9.96
N ALA A 148 -10.37 0.52 -11.20
CA ALA A 148 -9.58 1.32 -12.13
C ALA A 148 -9.40 2.81 -11.70
N SER A 149 -9.97 3.19 -10.55
CA SER A 149 -10.03 4.58 -10.10
C SER A 149 -8.71 5.15 -9.55
N ALA A 150 -7.77 4.30 -9.11
CA ALA A 150 -6.50 4.77 -8.53
C ALA A 150 -5.55 5.32 -9.60
N GLN A 151 -5.54 4.73 -10.79
CA GLN A 151 -4.70 5.16 -11.91
C GLN A 151 -5.09 6.57 -12.40
N ALA A 152 -6.38 6.79 -12.65
CA ALA A 152 -6.89 8.08 -13.15
C ALA A 152 -6.56 9.23 -12.18
N ARG A 153 -6.62 8.99 -10.86
CA ARG A 153 -6.32 10.02 -9.86
C ARG A 153 -4.85 10.40 -9.78
N TYR A 154 -3.95 9.43 -9.96
CA TYR A 154 -2.53 9.72 -10.00
C TYR A 154 -2.17 10.65 -11.18
N GLU A 155 -2.83 10.48 -12.32
CA GLU A 155 -2.68 11.32 -13.50
C GLU A 155 -3.18 12.75 -13.24
N ASP A 156 -4.34 12.90 -12.59
CA ASP A 156 -4.90 14.19 -12.19
C ASP A 156 -3.96 14.93 -11.23
N ASP A 157 -3.41 14.24 -10.21
CA ASP A 157 -2.49 14.83 -9.24
C ASP A 157 -1.20 15.35 -9.86
N LEU A 158 -0.64 14.63 -10.85
CA LEU A 158 0.55 15.10 -11.58
C LEU A 158 0.25 16.33 -12.44
N GLY A 159 -0.97 16.42 -12.99
CA GLY A 159 -1.42 17.57 -13.79
C GLY A 159 -1.59 18.85 -12.94
N GLU A 160 -1.89 18.71 -11.64
CA GLU A 160 -2.04 19.83 -10.72
C GLU A 160 -0.72 20.33 -10.12
N LEU A 161 0.34 19.52 -10.16
CA LEU A 161 1.67 19.91 -9.71
C LEU A 161 2.32 20.91 -10.68
N GLN A 162 1.98 22.19 -10.55
CA GLN A 162 2.69 23.26 -11.21
C GLN A 162 4.05 23.48 -10.53
N ILE A 163 5.08 22.80 -11.02
CA ILE A 163 6.46 23.09 -10.62
C ILE A 163 6.90 24.32 -11.42
N PRO A 164 7.22 25.47 -10.76
CA PRO A 164 7.76 26.61 -11.49
C PRO A 164 9.09 26.18 -12.14
N TYR A 165 9.16 26.34 -13.45
CA TYR A 165 10.39 26.14 -14.21
C TYR A 165 11.40 27.18 -13.73
N ILE A 166 12.48 26.75 -13.08
CA ILE A 166 13.58 27.62 -12.69
C ILE A 166 14.51 27.65 -13.90
N ASP A 167 14.45 28.73 -14.68
CA ASP A 167 15.47 29.00 -15.67
C ASP A 167 16.82 29.11 -14.97
N ALA A 168 17.72 28.20 -15.26
CA ALA A 168 19.11 28.29 -14.84
C ALA A 168 19.83 29.26 -15.81
N ASP A 169 20.08 30.49 -15.37
CA ASP A 169 20.99 31.43 -15.99
C ASP A 169 22.44 30.95 -15.86
#